data_0711ed276e466f5537709355422d69a8
#
_entry.id   0711ed276e466f5537709355422d69a8
#
_cell.length_a   1.000
_cell.length_b   1.000
_cell.length_c   1.000
_cell.angle_alpha   90.00
_cell.angle_beta   90.00
_cell.angle_gamma   90.00
#
_symmetry.space_group_name_H-M   'P 1'
#
loop_
_entity.id
_entity.type
_entity.pdbx_description
1 polymer ?
#
loop_
_entity_poly.entity_id
_entity_poly.type
_entity_poly.pdbx_seq_one_letter_code
_entity_poly.pdbx_strand_id
1 'polypeptide(L)'
;TEPKDYSSRSSADIVSNMKIGWNLGNTLDVCAADRDGDGIINDVPENGIVDETLWGNPMTDSSLFEALKADGINAVRIPITWRDHLGDAPDYKVDEDWMNRVKEVVNYAYDLDMYVIINIHHDGGDDSKFGAWVRSASEDYDKFSEKYNALWKQICAEFSEYDARLIMASATEIGFD
;
A
#
# COMPACT_ATOMS: atom_id res chain seq x y z
N THR A 1 -21.13 -7.23 21.26
CA THR A 1 -21.58 -6.15 20.36
C THR A 1 -21.98 -6.79 19.05
N GLU A 2 -23.19 -6.46 18.54
CA GLU A 2 -23.59 -6.96 17.22
C GLU A 2 -22.59 -6.46 16.15
N PRO A 3 -22.34 -7.26 15.11
CA PRO A 3 -21.49 -6.84 14.00
C PRO A 3 -22.05 -5.54 13.41
N LYS A 4 -21.22 -4.52 13.31
CA LYS A 4 -21.61 -3.26 12.67
C LYS A 4 -21.66 -3.51 11.17
N ASP A 5 -22.85 -3.41 10.56
CA ASP A 5 -22.98 -3.44 9.11
C ASP A 5 -22.50 -2.10 8.51
N TYR A 6 -21.36 -2.14 7.85
CA TYR A 6 -20.77 -0.99 7.16
C TYR A 6 -21.14 -0.93 5.67
N SER A 7 -21.74 -1.99 5.11
CA SER A 7 -22.05 -2.08 3.68
C SER A 7 -23.12 -1.09 3.22
N SER A 8 -23.98 -0.63 4.13
CA SER A 8 -25.07 0.32 3.86
C SER A 8 -24.71 1.79 4.09
N ARG A 9 -23.47 2.09 4.51
CA ARG A 9 -23.05 3.45 4.83
C ARG A 9 -22.65 4.24 3.60
N SER A 10 -23.06 5.51 3.54
CA SER A 10 -22.59 6.44 2.52
C SER A 10 -21.11 6.82 2.77
N SER A 11 -20.42 7.26 1.71
CA SER A 11 -19.06 7.79 1.85
C SER A 11 -18.99 8.97 2.84
N ALA A 12 -20.04 9.80 2.89
CA ALA A 12 -20.14 10.91 3.86
C ALA A 12 -20.20 10.39 5.30
N ASP A 13 -20.94 9.30 5.56
CA ASP A 13 -21.00 8.70 6.88
C ASP A 13 -19.64 8.12 7.29
N ILE A 14 -18.94 7.46 6.37
CA ILE A 14 -17.62 6.92 6.61
C ILE A 14 -16.64 8.03 6.98
N VAL A 15 -16.54 9.07 6.15
CA VAL A 15 -15.64 10.21 6.39
C VAL A 15 -15.98 10.92 7.70
N SER A 16 -17.27 11.12 8.02
CA SER A 16 -17.67 11.77 9.27
C SER A 16 -17.32 10.96 10.53
N ASN A 17 -17.19 9.65 10.39
CA ASN A 17 -16.80 8.75 11.49
C ASN A 17 -15.27 8.60 11.63
N MET A 18 -14.50 8.94 10.61
CA MET A 18 -13.04 9.07 10.71
C MET A 18 -12.74 10.33 11.53
N LYS A 19 -11.99 10.18 12.63
CA LYS A 19 -11.68 11.29 13.54
C LYS A 19 -10.23 11.71 13.38
N ILE A 20 -9.35 10.98 14.05
CA ILE A 20 -7.91 11.19 14.00
C ILE A 20 -7.31 10.01 13.28
N GLY A 21 -6.52 10.30 12.23
CA GLY A 21 -5.79 9.30 11.48
C GLY A 21 -4.30 9.32 11.78
N TRP A 22 -3.65 8.21 11.52
CA TRP A 22 -2.21 8.04 11.56
C TRP A 22 -1.71 7.40 10.27
N ASN A 23 -0.47 7.66 9.88
CA ASN A 23 0.13 7.12 8.67
C ASN A 23 1.29 6.19 9.00
N LEU A 24 1.19 4.92 8.58
CA LEU A 24 2.26 3.92 8.70
C LEU A 24 3.25 4.13 7.54
N GLY A 25 4.03 5.21 7.61
CA GLY A 25 5.04 5.52 6.59
C GLY A 25 6.38 4.84 6.84
N ASN A 26 7.19 4.72 5.78
CA ASN A 26 8.50 4.07 5.77
C ASN A 26 8.46 2.61 6.23
N THR A 27 7.40 1.93 5.90
CA THR A 27 7.13 0.54 6.28
C THR A 27 6.79 -0.28 5.04
N LEU A 28 5.52 -0.44 4.67
CA LEU A 28 5.16 -1.16 3.43
C LEU A 28 5.33 -0.29 2.16
N ASP A 29 5.64 0.97 2.30
CA ASP A 29 5.98 1.88 1.21
C ASP A 29 7.47 1.90 0.87
N VAL A 30 8.29 1.11 1.54
CA VAL A 30 9.71 0.98 1.22
C VAL A 30 9.91 0.41 -0.18
N CYS A 31 11.02 0.76 -0.82
CA CYS A 31 11.38 0.28 -2.15
C CYS A 31 12.88 0.35 -2.37
N ALA A 32 13.38 -0.45 -3.30
CA ALA A 32 14.72 -0.31 -3.81
C ALA A 32 14.91 1.08 -4.45
N ALA A 33 16.13 1.57 -4.43
CA ALA A 33 16.48 2.89 -4.97
C ALA A 33 17.85 2.85 -5.66
N ASP A 34 18.15 3.88 -6.44
CA ASP A 34 19.50 4.21 -6.90
C ASP A 34 20.07 5.27 -5.93
N ARG A 35 20.76 4.82 -4.90
CA ARG A 35 21.33 5.71 -3.87
C ARG A 35 22.78 6.09 -4.15
N ASP A 36 23.51 5.26 -4.87
CA ASP A 36 24.90 5.52 -5.23
C ASP A 36 25.04 6.34 -6.52
N GLY A 37 23.95 6.48 -7.29
CA GLY A 37 23.90 7.32 -8.48
C GLY A 37 24.47 6.66 -9.72
N ASP A 38 24.54 5.32 -9.76
CA ASP A 38 25.04 4.56 -10.91
C ASP A 38 24.00 4.36 -12.01
N GLY A 39 22.75 4.77 -11.77
CA GLY A 39 21.61 4.64 -12.68
C GLY A 39 20.92 3.29 -12.60
N ILE A 40 21.25 2.46 -11.61
CA ILE A 40 20.66 1.14 -11.40
C ILE A 40 19.87 1.15 -10.09
N ILE A 41 18.60 0.77 -10.16
CA ILE A 41 17.73 0.70 -8.97
C ILE A 41 17.90 -0.67 -8.33
N ASN A 42 18.94 -0.83 -7.52
CA ASN A 42 19.34 -2.09 -6.92
C ASN A 42 19.88 -1.99 -5.49
N ASP A 43 19.80 -0.81 -4.89
CA ASP A 43 20.19 -0.60 -3.49
C ASP A 43 19.21 -1.32 -2.56
N VAL A 44 19.44 -2.61 -2.42
CA VAL A 44 18.70 -3.52 -1.53
C VAL A 44 19.69 -4.09 -0.49
N PRO A 45 19.19 -4.66 0.62
CA PRO A 45 20.04 -5.37 1.56
C PRO A 45 20.81 -6.52 0.89
N GLU A 46 21.92 -6.96 1.52
CA GLU A 46 22.76 -8.07 1.01
C GLU A 46 21.96 -9.36 0.72
N ASN A 47 20.84 -9.58 1.41
CA ASN A 47 19.94 -10.71 1.18
C ASN A 47 19.04 -10.54 -0.06
N GLY A 48 19.06 -9.36 -0.70
CA GLY A 48 18.27 -9.05 -1.90
C GLY A 48 16.77 -8.88 -1.64
N ILE A 49 16.32 -8.85 -0.38
CA ILE A 49 14.92 -8.77 -0.03
C ILE A 49 14.56 -7.32 0.28
N VAL A 50 13.57 -6.79 -0.42
CA VAL A 50 12.92 -5.53 -0.08
C VAL A 50 11.76 -5.86 0.87
N ASP A 51 11.91 -5.52 2.14
CA ASP A 51 10.88 -5.69 3.15
C ASP A 51 10.69 -4.42 3.97
N GLU A 52 9.71 -4.41 4.85
CA GLU A 52 9.32 -3.23 5.64
C GLU A 52 10.42 -2.67 6.55
N THR A 53 11.54 -3.37 6.72
CA THR A 53 12.67 -2.92 7.55
C THR A 53 13.74 -2.18 6.76
N LEU A 54 13.64 -2.16 5.43
CA LEU A 54 14.65 -1.61 4.53
C LEU A 54 15.07 -0.17 4.88
N TRP A 55 14.12 0.65 5.33
CA TRP A 55 14.39 2.06 5.68
C TRP A 55 14.54 2.28 7.19
N GLY A 56 14.77 1.22 7.96
CA GLY A 56 15.16 1.28 9.36
C GLY A 56 14.01 1.21 10.37
N ASN A 57 12.79 1.04 9.92
CA ASN A 57 11.68 0.73 10.83
C ASN A 57 11.75 -0.73 11.28
N PRO A 58 11.29 -1.07 12.49
CA PRO A 58 11.12 -2.45 12.88
C PRO A 58 9.98 -3.11 12.12
N MET A 59 9.95 -4.44 12.11
CA MET A 59 8.77 -5.20 11.68
C MET A 59 7.54 -4.71 12.45
N THR A 60 6.48 -4.39 11.72
CA THR A 60 5.22 -3.92 12.30
C THR A 60 4.47 -5.08 12.96
N ASP A 61 3.94 -4.87 14.14
CA ASP A 61 3.11 -5.83 14.85
C ASP A 61 1.78 -5.21 15.33
N SER A 62 0.88 -6.04 15.86
CA SER A 62 -0.44 -5.61 16.31
C SER A 62 -0.38 -4.62 17.47
N SER A 63 0.66 -4.64 18.29
CA SER A 63 0.77 -3.80 19.49
C SER A 63 0.80 -2.32 19.17
N LEU A 64 1.36 -1.94 17.99
CA LEU A 64 1.32 -0.57 17.50
C LEU A 64 -0.14 -0.11 17.31
N PHE A 65 -0.95 -0.90 16.63
CA PHE A 65 -2.35 -0.54 16.34
C PHE A 65 -3.23 -0.57 17.58
N GLU A 66 -2.94 -1.47 18.52
CA GLU A 66 -3.60 -1.50 19.85
C GLU A 66 -3.32 -0.21 20.63
N ALA A 67 -2.07 0.27 20.61
CA ALA A 67 -1.70 1.53 21.25
C ALA A 67 -2.37 2.73 20.57
N LEU A 68 -2.33 2.81 19.24
CA LEU A 68 -3.01 3.86 18.47
C LEU A 68 -4.53 3.89 18.76
N LYS A 69 -5.15 2.73 18.82
CA LYS A 69 -6.57 2.60 19.16
C LYS A 69 -6.88 3.06 20.59
N ALA A 70 -6.03 2.73 21.55
CA ALA A 70 -6.15 3.15 22.93
C ALA A 70 -6.05 4.69 23.07
N ASP A 71 -5.23 5.34 22.24
CA ASP A 71 -5.08 6.79 22.19
C ASP A 71 -6.23 7.49 21.41
N GLY A 72 -7.21 6.73 20.92
CA GLY A 72 -8.40 7.25 20.24
C GLY A 72 -8.24 7.46 18.73
N ILE A 73 -7.15 7.02 18.13
CA ILE A 73 -6.96 6.99 16.69
C ILE A 73 -7.86 5.91 16.11
N ASN A 74 -8.62 6.24 15.07
CA ASN A 74 -9.57 5.30 14.47
C ASN A 74 -9.45 5.18 12.95
N ALA A 75 -8.45 5.80 12.35
CA ALA A 75 -8.13 5.67 10.94
C ALA A 75 -6.62 5.52 10.75
N VAL A 76 -6.20 4.62 9.88
CA VAL A 76 -4.78 4.40 9.54
C VAL A 76 -4.63 4.37 8.03
N ARG A 77 -3.69 5.15 7.51
CA ARG A 77 -3.23 5.00 6.13
C ARG A 77 -1.99 4.12 6.12
N ILE A 78 -2.01 3.09 5.31
CA ILE A 78 -0.93 2.14 5.09
C ILE A 78 -0.48 2.31 3.63
N PRO A 79 0.52 3.16 3.36
CA PRO A 79 1.07 3.28 2.03
C PRO A 79 1.83 2.01 1.66
N ILE A 80 1.70 1.57 0.39
CA ILE A 80 2.27 0.30 -0.07
C ILE A 80 2.94 0.51 -1.41
N THR A 81 4.18 0.07 -1.54
CA THR A 81 4.90 -0.01 -2.81
C THR A 81 4.87 -1.45 -3.32
N TRP A 82 4.52 -1.62 -4.58
CA TRP A 82 4.28 -2.93 -5.17
C TRP A 82 5.35 -3.35 -6.18
N ARG A 83 6.05 -2.41 -6.81
CA ARG A 83 6.93 -2.64 -7.96
C ARG A 83 8.04 -3.68 -7.72
N ASP A 84 8.60 -3.71 -6.51
CA ASP A 84 9.66 -4.64 -6.13
C ASP A 84 9.13 -6.06 -5.84
N HIS A 85 7.80 -6.20 -5.84
CA HIS A 85 7.07 -7.42 -5.53
C HIS A 85 6.13 -7.85 -6.67
N LEU A 86 6.37 -7.34 -7.89
CA LEU A 86 5.62 -7.70 -9.09
C LEU A 86 6.47 -8.56 -10.03
N GLY A 87 5.89 -9.66 -10.47
CA GLY A 87 6.45 -10.47 -11.55
C GLY A 87 6.31 -9.80 -12.91
N ASP A 88 6.84 -10.48 -13.93
CA ASP A 88 6.85 -10.02 -15.31
C ASP A 88 5.47 -10.04 -15.97
N ALA A 89 5.40 -9.33 -17.13
CA ALA A 89 4.26 -9.40 -18.03
C ALA A 89 4.03 -10.85 -18.55
N PRO A 90 2.81 -11.24 -18.91
CA PRO A 90 1.59 -10.40 -18.94
C PRO A 90 0.84 -10.35 -17.61
N ASP A 91 1.14 -11.25 -16.68
CA ASP A 91 0.32 -11.45 -15.49
C ASP A 91 0.63 -10.45 -14.38
N TYR A 92 1.86 -9.90 -14.34
CA TYR A 92 2.33 -9.00 -13.27
C TYR A 92 1.94 -9.52 -11.88
N LYS A 93 2.21 -10.82 -11.64
CA LYS A 93 1.76 -11.48 -10.42
C LYS A 93 2.43 -10.86 -9.21
N VAL A 94 1.64 -10.43 -8.23
CA VAL A 94 2.15 -9.98 -6.93
C VAL A 94 2.76 -11.17 -6.20
N ASP A 95 3.93 -10.96 -5.58
CA ASP A 95 4.54 -11.93 -4.69
C ASP A 95 3.56 -12.31 -3.57
N GLU A 96 3.41 -13.62 -3.34
CA GLU A 96 2.42 -14.14 -2.40
C GLU A 96 2.78 -13.80 -0.94
N ASP A 97 4.07 -13.84 -0.59
CA ASP A 97 4.52 -13.51 0.75
C ASP A 97 4.31 -12.02 1.03
N TRP A 98 4.54 -11.14 0.03
CA TRP A 98 4.26 -9.72 0.14
C TRP A 98 2.75 -9.45 0.30
N MET A 99 1.91 -10.05 -0.53
CA MET A 99 0.45 -9.88 -0.42
C MET A 99 -0.06 -10.35 0.94
N ASN A 100 0.43 -11.49 1.43
CA ASN A 100 0.10 -12.01 2.76
C ASN A 100 0.55 -11.05 3.86
N ARG A 101 1.74 -10.45 3.73
CA ARG A 101 2.23 -9.47 4.71
C ARG A 101 1.40 -8.18 4.70
N VAL A 102 1.06 -7.67 3.53
CA VAL A 102 0.16 -6.52 3.39
C VAL A 102 -1.17 -6.80 4.10
N LYS A 103 -1.77 -7.96 3.82
CA LYS A 103 -3.03 -8.38 4.44
C LYS A 103 -2.93 -8.50 5.96
N GLU A 104 -1.85 -9.06 6.46
CA GLU A 104 -1.59 -9.19 7.89
C GLU A 104 -1.57 -7.82 8.58
N VAL A 105 -0.81 -6.86 8.03
CA VAL A 105 -0.71 -5.50 8.59
C VAL A 105 -2.04 -4.75 8.48
N VAL A 106 -2.78 -4.91 7.39
CA VAL A 106 -4.14 -4.38 7.25
C VAL A 106 -5.05 -4.93 8.35
N ASN A 107 -4.97 -6.23 8.62
CA ASN A 107 -5.80 -6.88 9.64
C ASN A 107 -5.50 -6.37 11.05
N TYR A 108 -4.27 -6.01 11.39
CA TYR A 108 -3.96 -5.43 12.69
C TYR A 108 -4.83 -4.20 13.03
N ALA A 109 -5.12 -3.36 12.04
CA ALA A 109 -6.01 -2.20 12.22
C ALA A 109 -7.48 -2.57 12.02
N TYR A 110 -7.78 -3.37 10.99
CA TYR A 110 -9.15 -3.69 10.60
C TYR A 110 -9.91 -4.48 11.68
N ASP A 111 -9.24 -5.44 12.33
CA ASP A 111 -9.80 -6.25 13.42
C ASP A 111 -10.04 -5.44 14.70
N LEU A 112 -9.39 -4.28 14.83
CA LEU A 112 -9.65 -3.30 15.89
C LEU A 112 -10.76 -2.30 15.54
N ASP A 113 -11.60 -2.56 14.54
CA ASP A 113 -12.64 -1.62 14.09
C ASP A 113 -12.08 -0.24 13.69
N MET A 114 -10.90 -0.18 13.08
CA MET A 114 -10.33 1.04 12.51
C MET A 114 -10.67 1.14 11.02
N TYR A 115 -10.69 2.37 10.50
CA TYR A 115 -10.69 2.61 9.06
C TYR A 115 -9.27 2.46 8.53
N VAL A 116 -9.12 1.75 7.42
CA VAL A 116 -7.81 1.50 6.80
C VAL A 116 -7.83 2.04 5.38
N ILE A 117 -6.80 2.79 5.01
CA ILE A 117 -6.61 3.30 3.66
C ILE A 117 -5.33 2.67 3.11
N ILE A 118 -5.44 1.90 2.04
CA ILE A 118 -4.29 1.37 1.30
C ILE A 118 -4.18 2.04 -0.06
N ASN A 119 -2.98 2.06 -0.63
CA ASN A 119 -2.73 2.70 -1.93
C ASN A 119 -1.60 2.01 -2.72
N ILE A 120 -1.35 2.53 -3.93
CA ILE A 120 -0.10 2.38 -4.65
C ILE A 120 0.76 3.62 -4.33
N HIS A 121 1.98 3.44 -3.80
CA HIS A 121 2.79 4.55 -3.28
C HIS A 121 3.98 4.90 -4.17
N HIS A 122 5.18 4.39 -3.92
CA HIS A 122 6.37 4.72 -4.73
C HIS A 122 6.44 4.02 -6.09
N ASP A 123 5.38 3.40 -6.52
CA ASP A 123 5.13 3.00 -7.91
C ASP A 123 4.78 4.22 -8.78
N GLY A 124 4.17 5.24 -8.16
CA GLY A 124 3.91 6.56 -8.70
C GLY A 124 5.05 7.53 -8.40
N GLY A 125 4.92 8.75 -8.89
CA GLY A 125 5.88 9.82 -8.64
C GLY A 125 6.82 10.07 -9.79
N ASP A 126 7.62 11.14 -9.62
CA ASP A 126 8.52 11.69 -10.61
C ASP A 126 10.00 11.32 -10.36
N ASP A 127 10.30 10.68 -9.24
CA ASP A 127 11.67 10.38 -8.87
C ASP A 127 12.21 9.15 -9.61
N SER A 128 13.07 9.40 -10.61
CA SER A 128 13.76 8.35 -11.35
C SER A 128 14.61 7.44 -10.46
N LYS A 129 15.02 7.93 -9.29
CA LYS A 129 15.79 7.13 -8.32
C LYS A 129 15.00 5.98 -7.71
N PHE A 130 13.68 6.09 -7.71
CA PHE A 130 12.81 5.05 -7.15
C PHE A 130 12.13 4.17 -8.21
N GLY A 131 12.43 4.35 -9.50
CA GLY A 131 11.89 3.51 -10.57
C GLY A 131 10.38 3.52 -10.68
N ALA A 132 9.76 4.67 -10.44
CA ALA A 132 8.32 4.85 -10.54
C ALA A 132 7.82 4.52 -11.96
N TRP A 133 6.91 3.55 -12.07
CA TRP A 133 6.42 3.09 -13.37
C TRP A 133 5.08 3.72 -13.77
N VAL A 134 4.33 4.26 -12.84
CA VAL A 134 3.01 4.89 -13.13
C VAL A 134 3.18 6.08 -14.06
N ARG A 135 4.29 6.80 -13.99
CA ARG A 135 4.63 7.90 -14.89
C ARG A 135 4.68 7.47 -16.37
N SER A 136 5.02 6.23 -16.66
CA SER A 136 5.05 5.71 -18.03
C SER A 136 3.70 5.77 -18.74
N ALA A 137 2.61 6.08 -18.04
CA ALA A 137 1.29 6.28 -18.64
C ALA A 137 1.28 7.41 -19.69
N SER A 138 2.14 8.42 -19.57
CA SER A 138 2.28 9.49 -20.57
C SER A 138 3.03 9.05 -21.81
N GLU A 139 3.81 7.98 -21.75
CA GLU A 139 4.63 7.46 -22.84
C GLU A 139 3.95 6.28 -23.56
N ASP A 140 3.39 5.34 -22.81
CA ASP A 140 2.71 4.15 -23.31
C ASP A 140 1.53 3.78 -22.40
N TYR A 141 0.39 4.41 -22.67
CA TYR A 141 -0.82 4.22 -21.86
C TYR A 141 -1.34 2.78 -21.91
N ASP A 142 -1.22 2.10 -23.02
CA ASP A 142 -1.74 0.72 -23.16
C ASP A 142 -0.95 -0.24 -22.26
N LYS A 143 0.37 -0.16 -22.31
CA LYS A 143 1.25 -0.96 -21.45
C LYS A 143 1.08 -0.60 -19.96
N PHE A 144 0.98 0.69 -19.66
CA PHE A 144 0.70 1.14 -18.29
C PHE A 144 -0.63 0.56 -17.79
N SER A 145 -1.71 0.71 -18.57
CA SER A 145 -3.04 0.29 -18.14
C SER A 145 -3.14 -1.23 -17.96
N GLU A 146 -2.40 -2.02 -18.74
CA GLU A 146 -2.30 -3.47 -18.59
C GLU A 146 -1.73 -3.82 -17.20
N LYS A 147 -0.56 -3.28 -16.86
CA LYS A 147 0.10 -3.50 -15.56
C LYS A 147 -0.76 -2.99 -14.40
N TYR A 148 -1.27 -1.77 -14.51
CA TYR A 148 -2.10 -1.14 -13.48
C TYR A 148 -3.38 -1.94 -13.19
N ASN A 149 -4.05 -2.38 -14.23
CA ASN A 149 -5.26 -3.19 -14.09
C ASN A 149 -4.95 -4.59 -13.53
N ALA A 150 -3.83 -5.21 -13.94
CA ALA A 150 -3.42 -6.50 -13.41
C ALA A 150 -3.14 -6.42 -11.90
N LEU A 151 -2.44 -5.38 -11.45
CA LEU A 151 -2.18 -5.15 -10.02
C LEU A 151 -3.47 -4.92 -9.24
N TRP A 152 -4.32 -3.97 -9.68
CA TRP A 152 -5.57 -3.68 -8.97
C TRP A 152 -6.53 -4.85 -8.93
N LYS A 153 -6.59 -5.69 -9.96
CA LYS A 153 -7.40 -6.91 -9.94
C LYS A 153 -6.97 -7.86 -8.82
N GLN A 154 -5.67 -8.01 -8.59
CA GLN A 154 -5.14 -8.85 -7.52
C GLN A 154 -5.45 -8.25 -6.14
N ILE A 155 -5.21 -6.96 -5.95
CA ILE A 155 -5.53 -6.26 -4.70
C ILE A 155 -7.04 -6.37 -4.40
N CYS A 156 -7.90 -6.07 -5.37
CA CYS A 156 -9.36 -6.15 -5.19
C CYS A 156 -9.84 -7.57 -4.91
N ALA A 157 -9.21 -8.59 -5.51
CA ALA A 157 -9.56 -9.98 -5.27
C ALA A 157 -9.20 -10.40 -3.83
N GLU A 158 -8.00 -10.01 -3.36
CA GLU A 158 -7.53 -10.35 -2.01
C GLU A 158 -8.40 -9.72 -0.92
N PHE A 159 -8.84 -8.49 -1.13
CA PHE A 159 -9.61 -7.73 -0.15
C PHE A 159 -11.13 -7.69 -0.43
N SER A 160 -11.64 -8.60 -1.27
CA SER A 160 -13.05 -8.60 -1.71
C SER A 160 -14.07 -8.79 -0.58
N GLU A 161 -13.68 -9.46 0.50
CA GLU A 161 -14.54 -9.72 1.68
C GLU A 161 -14.52 -8.60 2.73
N TYR A 162 -13.72 -7.55 2.51
CA TYR A 162 -13.64 -6.42 3.45
C TYR A 162 -14.77 -5.43 3.20
N ASP A 163 -15.30 -4.86 4.28
CA ASP A 163 -16.36 -3.86 4.20
C ASP A 163 -15.80 -2.43 3.95
N ALA A 164 -16.69 -1.45 3.97
CA ALA A 164 -16.35 -0.04 3.69
C ALA A 164 -15.37 0.61 4.67
N ARG A 165 -14.86 -0.10 5.67
CA ARG A 165 -13.73 0.38 6.50
C ARG A 165 -12.39 0.27 5.79
N LEU A 166 -12.26 -0.62 4.80
CA LEU A 166 -11.09 -0.66 3.94
C LEU A 166 -11.33 0.20 2.71
N ILE A 167 -10.51 1.23 2.56
CA ILE A 167 -10.57 2.20 1.47
C ILE A 167 -9.35 2.03 0.59
N MET A 168 -9.59 1.82 -0.70
CA MET A 168 -8.55 1.65 -1.71
C MET A 168 -8.33 2.97 -2.44
N ALA A 169 -7.18 3.61 -2.23
CA ALA A 169 -6.78 4.81 -2.96
C ALA A 169 -5.95 4.42 -4.19
N SER A 170 -6.35 4.90 -5.34
CA SER A 170 -5.86 4.42 -6.64
C SER A 170 -4.37 4.58 -6.85
N ALA A 171 -3.78 5.69 -6.42
CA ALA A 171 -2.35 5.96 -6.43
C ALA A 171 -2.05 7.24 -5.64
N THR A 172 -0.77 7.45 -5.31
CA THR A 172 -0.27 8.65 -4.65
C THR A 172 0.90 9.22 -5.43
N GLU A 173 1.02 10.56 -5.44
CA GLU A 173 2.16 11.28 -6.03
C GLU A 173 2.44 10.90 -7.49
N ILE A 174 1.40 10.89 -8.31
CA ILE A 174 1.48 10.46 -9.73
C ILE A 174 2.27 11.48 -10.55
N GLY A 175 2.86 12.46 -10.18
CA GLY A 175 3.72 13.42 -10.87
C GLY A 175 3.64 13.38 -12.41
N PHE A 176 2.71 14.12 -12.99
CA PHE A 176 2.71 14.43 -14.42
C PHE A 176 3.15 15.89 -14.59
N ASP A 177 4.14 16.13 -15.46
CA ASP A 177 4.49 17.46 -15.94
C ASP A 177 3.45 17.97 -16.96
#